data_79c2910f901d74b7d3e4173550b12939
#
_entry.id   79c2910f901d74b7d3e4173550b12939
#
_cell.length_a   1.000
_cell.length_b   1.000
_cell.length_c   1.000
_cell.angle_alpha   90.00
_cell.angle_beta   90.00
_cell.angle_gamma   90.00
#
_symmetry.space_group_name_H-M   'P 1'
#
loop_
_entity.id
_entity.type
_entity.pdbx_description
1 polymer ?
#
loop_
_entity_poly.entity_id
_entity_poly.type
_entity_poly.pdbx_seq_one_letter_code
_entity_poly.pdbx_strand_id
1 'polypeptide(L)'
;MRGTRIWDTFSAMKTKILALSLLFLVSCSGEPDSTSLSDMPPEPFDLLLSGGTLYNGDDSPPVQGDIGIISNRIVAIGDLSRREALQTLDVSGLAVTPGFVDIHSHAVRDTLDDGIFRWPDAENLIRQGVTTIVGGPDGSSPLPIISTFEALESAPASVNFATFVGHGSIRGLIVGEDDRAPTEAELEAMRNQVRLAMESGAFGLSSGLIYAPGRFAQTGEVIELAKVVAEYDGIYISHMREEGLAVLDSVAETIRIGEEGGLPTQITHHKVVGAPMWGSSVGTLRLVDEAIARGVDVSIDQYPYTASSTSLTILFPGWSLDGGREALLARMADAEQRQRLKADIVYNIEVDRGGNDPANVGIAQCPHDNTINGMNLSEILRLQERGVSHENAAELLMELVAAGNCSAVFHAIDEEDVRNIMRHERTMIASDGGIEGPSERVPHPRNYGTFSRVLGHYARDEGVLPLHTAIHKMSLQPAERIGLSDRGRLAVGVVADIAVLDMDAVIDRSTFEDPHQYSEGAHHVFVNGEAVLLNGEMTGARPGIVLRYTDYRQQTFAEPPVIAEPPLNR
;
A
#
# COMPACT_ATOMS: atom_id res chain seq x y z
N MET A 1 -43.14 -42.04 -45.56
CA MET A 1 -42.91 -43.50 -45.47
C MET A 1 -42.36 -43.77 -44.11
N ARG A 2 -43.20 -44.28 -43.27
CA ARG A 2 -43.12 -45.61 -42.62
C ARG A 2 -41.81 -45.80 -41.89
N GLY A 3 -41.72 -46.06 -40.61
CA GLY A 3 -42.64 -46.69 -39.65
C GLY A 3 -41.85 -47.21 -38.49
N THR A 4 -42.49 -47.17 -37.40
CA THR A 4 -42.82 -48.16 -36.36
C THR A 4 -41.70 -48.44 -35.32
N ARG A 5 -41.92 -48.09 -34.04
CA ARG A 5 -42.56 -48.80 -32.91
C ARG A 5 -41.89 -50.11 -32.52
N ILE A 6 -41.62 -50.22 -31.20
CA ILE A 6 -42.12 -51.27 -30.26
C ILE A 6 -41.34 -51.10 -28.96
N TRP A 7 -41.91 -50.70 -27.79
CA TRP A 7 -42.54 -51.43 -26.65
C TRP A 7 -41.71 -52.65 -26.18
N ASP A 8 -41.36 -52.78 -24.91
CA ASP A 8 -42.16 -53.16 -23.71
C ASP A 8 -41.34 -53.15 -22.44
N THR A 9 -41.86 -52.54 -21.38
CA THR A 9 -42.28 -53.02 -20.04
C THR A 9 -41.48 -54.11 -19.31
N PHE A 10 -41.17 -53.83 -18.03
CA PHE A 10 -41.47 -54.61 -16.81
C PHE A 10 -41.06 -53.78 -15.58
N SER A 11 -41.96 -53.28 -14.81
CA SER A 11 -42.68 -53.73 -13.64
C SER A 11 -41.88 -53.89 -12.33
N ALA A 12 -42.14 -52.89 -11.45
CA ALA A 12 -42.34 -52.90 -10.01
C ALA A 12 -41.41 -53.72 -9.08
N MET A 13 -40.78 -53.00 -8.14
CA MET A 13 -40.89 -53.41 -6.73
C MET A 13 -40.68 -52.18 -5.81
N LYS A 14 -41.72 -51.90 -5.01
CA LYS A 14 -41.74 -50.88 -3.96
C LYS A 14 -40.95 -51.37 -2.76
N THR A 15 -39.97 -50.60 -2.29
CA THR A 15 -39.51 -50.67 -0.91
C THR A 15 -39.36 -49.26 -0.37
N LYS A 16 -40.18 -48.90 0.58
CA LYS A 16 -40.13 -47.66 1.36
C LYS A 16 -38.93 -47.74 2.27
N ILE A 17 -37.97 -46.86 2.10
CA ILE A 17 -36.99 -46.52 3.12
C ILE A 17 -37.25 -45.07 3.53
N LEU A 18 -37.73 -44.93 4.78
CA LEU A 18 -37.91 -43.67 5.48
C LEU A 18 -36.50 -43.15 5.85
N ALA A 19 -35.96 -42.23 5.11
CA ALA A 19 -34.72 -41.53 5.48
C ALA A 19 -35.08 -40.30 6.31
N LEU A 20 -34.80 -40.42 7.61
CA LEU A 20 -34.86 -39.33 8.58
C LEU A 20 -33.73 -38.34 8.24
N SER A 21 -34.06 -37.21 7.62
CA SER A 21 -33.10 -36.13 7.39
C SER A 21 -32.86 -35.38 8.70
N LEU A 22 -31.79 -35.72 9.41
CA LEU A 22 -31.24 -34.86 10.46
C LEU A 22 -30.56 -33.68 9.77
N LEU A 23 -31.21 -32.53 9.82
CA LEU A 23 -30.54 -31.24 9.56
C LEU A 23 -29.55 -31.02 10.72
N PHE A 24 -28.27 -31.22 10.46
CA PHE A 24 -27.22 -30.61 11.25
C PHE A 24 -27.12 -29.13 10.85
N LEU A 25 -27.75 -28.27 11.66
CA LEU A 25 -27.39 -26.85 11.72
C LEU A 25 -26.00 -26.78 12.37
N VAL A 26 -24.94 -26.75 11.55
CA VAL A 26 -23.63 -26.34 12.01
C VAL A 26 -23.73 -24.82 12.17
N SER A 27 -24.01 -24.39 13.39
CA SER A 27 -23.78 -23.02 13.82
C SER A 27 -22.25 -22.83 13.91
N CYS A 28 -21.63 -22.23 12.92
CA CYS A 28 -20.29 -21.69 13.04
C CYS A 28 -20.39 -20.37 13.85
N SER A 29 -20.54 -20.48 15.15
CA SER A 29 -20.11 -19.45 16.07
C SER A 29 -18.60 -19.66 16.26
N GLY A 30 -17.78 -18.93 15.51
CA GLY A 30 -16.35 -18.84 15.77
C GLY A 30 -16.16 -18.09 17.08
N GLU A 31 -16.12 -18.83 18.20
CA GLU A 31 -15.46 -18.30 19.40
C GLU A 31 -13.96 -18.22 19.05
N PRO A 32 -13.26 -17.12 19.42
CA PRO A 32 -11.81 -17.05 19.25
C PRO A 32 -11.19 -18.24 19.98
N ASP A 33 -10.21 -18.90 19.36
CA ASP A 33 -9.46 -20.02 19.94
C ASP A 33 -8.87 -19.59 21.28
N SER A 34 -9.62 -19.81 22.36
CA SER A 34 -9.12 -19.59 23.71
C SER A 34 -8.15 -20.73 24.02
N THR A 35 -6.87 -20.40 24.15
CA THR A 35 -5.84 -21.34 24.61
C THR A 35 -6.27 -21.94 25.94
N SER A 36 -6.31 -23.27 26.05
CA SER A 36 -6.63 -23.90 27.34
C SER A 36 -5.50 -23.58 28.34
N LEU A 37 -5.84 -23.41 29.63
CA LEU A 37 -4.85 -23.13 30.69
C LEU A 37 -3.73 -24.20 30.75
N SER A 38 -3.96 -25.41 30.21
CA SER A 38 -2.98 -26.49 30.12
C SER A 38 -1.92 -26.32 29.04
N ASP A 39 -2.19 -25.50 28.01
CA ASP A 39 -1.35 -25.33 26.83
C ASP A 39 -0.51 -24.05 26.89
N MET A 40 -0.71 -23.26 27.96
CA MET A 40 0.02 -22.02 28.19
C MET A 40 1.42 -22.28 28.76
N PRO A 41 2.43 -21.47 28.37
CA PRO A 41 3.78 -21.56 28.93
C PRO A 41 3.74 -21.45 30.47
N PRO A 42 4.51 -22.24 31.21
CA PRO A 42 4.56 -22.16 32.67
C PRO A 42 5.25 -20.91 33.20
N GLU A 43 6.00 -20.19 32.36
CA GLU A 43 6.74 -18.99 32.69
C GLU A 43 5.84 -17.75 32.74
N PRO A 44 6.18 -16.73 33.54
CA PRO A 44 5.49 -15.46 33.49
C PRO A 44 5.62 -14.83 32.10
N PHE A 45 4.62 -14.06 31.67
CA PHE A 45 4.73 -13.26 30.45
C PHE A 45 5.76 -12.15 30.63
N ASP A 46 6.48 -11.79 29.59
CA ASP A 46 7.29 -10.58 29.60
C ASP A 46 6.39 -9.33 29.67
N LEU A 47 5.28 -9.37 28.91
CA LEU A 47 4.28 -8.33 28.87
C LEU A 47 2.87 -8.93 28.83
N LEU A 48 1.97 -8.36 29.65
CA LEU A 48 0.54 -8.62 29.62
C LEU A 48 -0.20 -7.33 29.28
N LEU A 49 -0.93 -7.31 28.17
CA LEU A 49 -1.92 -6.29 27.84
C LEU A 49 -3.26 -6.75 28.41
N SER A 50 -3.82 -6.04 29.38
CA SER A 50 -4.99 -6.49 30.14
C SER A 50 -6.21 -5.63 29.90
N GLY A 51 -7.37 -6.28 29.65
CA GLY A 51 -8.69 -5.65 29.61
C GLY A 51 -9.03 -4.92 28.31
N GLY A 52 -8.33 -5.20 27.22
CA GLY A 52 -8.51 -4.51 25.95
C GLY A 52 -9.71 -5.00 25.12
N THR A 53 -10.15 -4.17 24.18
CA THR A 53 -11.07 -4.54 23.11
C THR A 53 -10.24 -5.03 21.92
N LEU A 54 -10.20 -6.34 21.71
CA LEU A 54 -9.33 -6.98 20.71
C LEU A 54 -9.98 -6.99 19.34
N TYR A 55 -9.33 -6.38 18.36
CA TYR A 55 -9.64 -6.48 16.93
C TYR A 55 -8.62 -7.42 16.30
N ASN A 56 -9.02 -8.64 15.95
CA ASN A 56 -8.08 -9.67 15.49
C ASN A 56 -7.43 -9.39 14.13
N GLY A 57 -7.98 -8.48 13.35
CA GLY A 57 -7.51 -8.19 11.99
C GLY A 57 -8.20 -9.01 10.89
N ASP A 58 -9.03 -9.97 11.22
CA ASP A 58 -9.69 -10.94 10.32
C ASP A 58 -11.10 -10.52 9.86
N ASP A 59 -11.42 -9.23 9.93
CA ASP A 59 -12.75 -8.64 9.63
C ASP A 59 -13.88 -9.14 10.54
N SER A 60 -13.57 -9.80 11.68
CA SER A 60 -14.55 -10.19 12.67
C SER A 60 -14.84 -9.06 13.69
N PRO A 61 -16.05 -9.05 14.31
CA PRO A 61 -16.33 -8.11 15.39
C PRO A 61 -15.35 -8.28 16.55
N PRO A 62 -15.01 -7.17 17.26
CA PRO A 62 -14.05 -7.22 18.35
C PRO A 62 -14.56 -7.99 19.57
N VAL A 63 -13.63 -8.50 20.38
CA VAL A 63 -13.90 -9.22 21.61
C VAL A 63 -13.12 -8.61 22.78
N GLN A 64 -13.61 -8.75 24.02
CA GLN A 64 -12.86 -8.36 25.23
C GLN A 64 -11.85 -9.44 25.58
N GLY A 65 -10.63 -9.05 25.96
CA GLY A 65 -9.62 -10.01 26.35
C GLY A 65 -8.28 -9.41 26.71
N ASP A 66 -7.37 -10.29 27.09
CA ASP A 66 -5.99 -10.00 27.42
C ASP A 66 -5.05 -10.63 26.38
N ILE A 67 -3.84 -10.07 26.24
CA ILE A 67 -2.79 -10.65 25.39
C ILE A 67 -1.52 -10.84 26.21
N GLY A 68 -1.01 -12.07 26.26
CA GLY A 68 0.27 -12.42 26.86
C GLY A 68 1.37 -12.55 25.81
N ILE A 69 2.49 -11.86 26.04
CA ILE A 69 3.64 -11.78 25.12
C ILE A 69 4.88 -12.32 25.83
N ILE A 70 5.64 -13.19 25.15
CA ILE A 70 6.99 -13.62 25.54
C ILE A 70 7.93 -13.35 24.37
N SER A 71 9.00 -12.65 24.64
CA SER A 71 9.95 -12.17 23.64
C SER A 71 9.23 -11.37 22.55
N ASN A 72 9.26 -11.84 21.30
CA ASN A 72 8.63 -11.16 20.18
C ASN A 72 7.31 -11.81 19.71
N ARG A 73 6.71 -12.73 20.51
CA ARG A 73 5.53 -13.50 20.09
C ARG A 73 4.35 -13.34 21.04
N ILE A 74 3.16 -13.30 20.47
CA ILE A 74 1.91 -13.50 21.21
C ILE A 74 1.85 -14.99 21.57
N VAL A 75 1.77 -15.29 22.88
CA VAL A 75 1.76 -16.68 23.36
C VAL A 75 0.43 -17.08 24.01
N ALA A 76 -0.43 -16.13 24.34
CA ALA A 76 -1.74 -16.38 24.89
C ALA A 76 -2.70 -15.22 24.58
N ILE A 77 -3.98 -15.55 24.34
CA ILE A 77 -5.09 -14.60 24.19
C ILE A 77 -6.29 -15.13 24.96
N GLY A 78 -7.00 -14.26 25.70
CA GLY A 78 -8.23 -14.62 26.42
C GLY A 78 -8.28 -14.03 27.82
N ASP A 79 -8.90 -14.70 28.81
CA ASP A 79 -8.87 -14.29 30.21
C ASP A 79 -7.56 -14.74 30.86
N LEU A 80 -6.61 -13.82 30.98
CA LEU A 80 -5.28 -14.06 31.56
C LEU A 80 -5.16 -13.42 32.96
N SER A 81 -6.24 -13.01 33.60
CA SER A 81 -6.29 -12.31 34.89
C SER A 81 -5.57 -13.02 36.05
N ARG A 82 -5.36 -14.35 35.95
CA ARG A 82 -4.66 -15.18 36.94
C ARG A 82 -3.21 -15.48 36.61
N ARG A 83 -2.70 -14.90 35.52
CA ARG A 83 -1.33 -15.13 35.05
C ARG A 83 -0.39 -14.06 35.57
N GLU A 84 0.84 -14.44 35.85
CA GLU A 84 1.91 -13.54 36.23
C GLU A 84 2.59 -12.99 34.96
N ALA A 85 3.02 -11.73 35.02
CA ALA A 85 3.78 -11.06 34.01
C ALA A 85 4.87 -10.18 34.66
N LEU A 86 5.98 -9.98 33.94
CA LEU A 86 7.03 -9.05 34.40
C LEU A 86 6.54 -7.61 34.31
N GLN A 87 5.75 -7.32 33.27
CA GLN A 87 5.09 -6.04 33.09
C GLN A 87 3.62 -6.26 32.72
N THR A 88 2.71 -5.48 33.32
CA THR A 88 1.29 -5.45 32.95
C THR A 88 0.93 -4.02 32.56
N LEU A 89 0.30 -3.87 31.41
CA LEU A 89 -0.31 -2.62 30.95
C LEU A 89 -1.83 -2.79 30.96
N ASP A 90 -2.52 -1.94 31.73
CA ASP A 90 -3.97 -1.84 31.70
C ASP A 90 -4.36 -1.06 30.42
N VAL A 91 -5.00 -1.76 29.50
CA VAL A 91 -5.51 -1.22 28.22
C VAL A 91 -7.04 -1.24 28.19
N SER A 92 -7.67 -1.23 29.35
CA SER A 92 -9.14 -1.17 29.49
C SER A 92 -9.70 0.08 28.83
N GLY A 93 -10.74 -0.11 28.00
CA GLY A 93 -11.35 0.96 27.22
C GLY A 93 -10.61 1.31 25.90
N LEU A 94 -9.43 0.71 25.66
CA LEU A 94 -8.68 0.90 24.43
C LEU A 94 -8.89 -0.27 23.48
N ALA A 95 -8.74 0.00 22.18
CA ALA A 95 -8.68 -1.02 21.15
C ALA A 95 -7.26 -1.56 21.02
N VAL A 96 -7.12 -2.88 21.03
CA VAL A 96 -5.88 -3.58 20.73
C VAL A 96 -6.01 -4.17 19.34
N THR A 97 -5.16 -3.76 18.42
CA THR A 97 -5.17 -4.17 17.02
C THR A 97 -3.83 -4.79 16.62
N PRO A 98 -3.76 -5.59 15.55
CA PRO A 98 -2.46 -5.84 14.92
C PRO A 98 -1.82 -4.51 14.53
N GLY A 99 -0.51 -4.46 14.52
CA GLY A 99 0.21 -3.36 13.89
C GLY A 99 -0.11 -3.28 12.40
N PHE A 100 -0.28 -2.06 11.89
CA PHE A 100 -0.67 -1.86 10.50
C PHE A 100 0.50 -2.10 9.55
N VAL A 101 0.18 -2.60 8.36
CA VAL A 101 1.10 -2.86 7.26
C VAL A 101 0.82 -1.85 6.15
N ASP A 102 1.72 -0.88 5.99
CA ASP A 102 1.69 0.07 4.88
C ASP A 102 2.32 -0.57 3.64
N ILE A 103 1.47 -1.13 2.78
CA ILE A 103 1.90 -1.89 1.60
C ILE A 103 2.44 -0.99 0.46
N HIS A 104 2.32 0.33 0.60
CA HIS A 104 2.74 1.30 -0.40
C HIS A 104 3.37 2.51 0.29
N SER A 105 4.70 2.47 0.50
CA SER A 105 5.43 3.51 1.22
C SER A 105 6.65 4.01 0.44
N HIS A 106 6.78 5.33 0.35
CA HIS A 106 7.98 6.02 -0.15
C HIS A 106 9.02 6.28 0.96
N ALA A 107 9.13 5.35 1.90
CA ALA A 107 10.05 5.44 3.04
C ALA A 107 11.52 5.40 2.64
N VAL A 108 11.85 4.77 1.53
CA VAL A 108 13.19 4.75 0.92
C VAL A 108 13.11 5.46 -0.43
N ARG A 109 13.90 6.49 -0.59
CA ARG A 109 14.06 7.23 -1.85
C ARG A 109 15.36 6.80 -2.54
N ASP A 110 15.72 7.46 -3.62
CA ASP A 110 16.90 7.13 -4.44
C ASP A 110 18.23 7.22 -3.68
N THR A 111 18.25 7.88 -2.52
CA THR A 111 19.45 8.10 -1.70
C THR A 111 19.27 7.53 -0.28
N LEU A 112 20.37 7.06 0.32
CA LEU A 112 20.39 6.54 1.69
C LEU A 112 20.52 7.64 2.77
N ASP A 113 20.19 8.88 2.46
CA ASP A 113 20.29 10.04 3.35
C ASP A 113 18.95 10.75 3.61
N ASP A 114 17.85 10.19 3.11
CA ASP A 114 16.48 10.70 3.31
C ASP A 114 15.54 9.56 3.77
N GLY A 115 14.28 9.89 4.05
CA GLY A 115 13.27 8.93 4.48
C GLY A 115 13.68 8.18 5.76
N ILE A 116 13.61 6.86 5.74
CA ILE A 116 13.88 5.99 6.90
C ILE A 116 15.31 6.12 7.42
N PHE A 117 16.27 6.46 6.57
CA PHE A 117 17.67 6.63 7.00
C PHE A 117 17.90 7.92 7.77
N ARG A 118 17.15 8.97 7.44
CA ARG A 118 17.18 10.26 8.14
C ARG A 118 16.28 10.27 9.38
N TRP A 119 15.14 9.58 9.31
CA TRP A 119 14.11 9.55 10.34
C TRP A 119 13.79 8.11 10.77
N PRO A 120 14.79 7.38 11.34
CA PRO A 120 14.63 5.95 11.63
C PRO A 120 13.61 5.64 12.72
N ASP A 121 13.21 6.62 13.53
CA ASP A 121 12.14 6.46 14.52
C ASP A 121 10.76 6.37 13.87
N ALA A 122 10.62 6.78 12.60
CA ALA A 122 9.38 6.73 11.81
C ALA A 122 8.14 7.23 12.57
N GLU A 123 8.33 8.27 13.41
CA GLU A 123 7.31 8.75 14.37
C GLU A 123 5.99 9.09 13.68
N ASN A 124 6.03 9.66 12.46
CA ASN A 124 4.85 9.98 11.67
C ASN A 124 4.01 8.75 11.32
N LEU A 125 4.61 7.56 11.19
CA LEU A 125 3.92 6.30 10.93
C LEU A 125 3.57 5.56 12.23
N ILE A 126 4.48 5.51 13.20
CA ILE A 126 4.24 4.86 14.50
C ILE A 126 3.02 5.45 15.19
N ARG A 127 2.84 6.77 15.16
CA ARG A 127 1.67 7.45 15.76
C ARG A 127 0.35 7.17 15.04
N GLN A 128 0.39 6.50 13.90
CA GLN A 128 -0.78 5.97 13.19
C GLN A 128 -1.00 4.47 13.44
N GLY A 129 -0.13 3.80 14.22
CA GLY A 129 -0.19 2.35 14.47
C GLY A 129 0.52 1.49 13.42
N VAL A 130 1.28 2.09 12.49
CA VAL A 130 2.03 1.35 11.46
C VAL A 130 3.27 0.72 12.06
N THR A 131 3.46 -0.57 11.85
CA THR A 131 4.61 -1.36 12.35
C THR A 131 5.45 -1.97 11.24
N THR A 132 4.90 -2.05 10.02
CA THR A 132 5.57 -2.61 8.85
C THR A 132 5.31 -1.74 7.63
N ILE A 133 6.34 -1.49 6.84
CA ILE A 133 6.26 -0.72 5.60
C ILE A 133 6.85 -1.51 4.44
N VAL A 134 6.28 -1.31 3.25
CA VAL A 134 6.78 -1.91 2.01
C VAL A 134 7.22 -0.79 1.05
N GLY A 135 8.51 -0.72 0.81
CA GLY A 135 9.15 0.27 -0.06
C GLY A 135 9.21 -0.19 -1.53
N GLY A 136 9.83 0.66 -2.35
CA GLY A 136 10.04 0.38 -3.77
C GLY A 136 8.77 0.38 -4.64
N PRO A 137 7.71 1.19 -4.32
CA PRO A 137 6.53 1.30 -5.17
C PRO A 137 6.81 2.11 -6.42
N ASP A 138 5.81 2.24 -7.30
CA ASP A 138 5.76 3.15 -8.46
C ASP A 138 6.94 3.02 -9.43
N GLY A 139 7.52 1.82 -9.50
CA GLY A 139 8.62 1.52 -10.40
C GLY A 139 9.97 2.10 -9.97
N SER A 140 10.09 2.62 -8.75
CA SER A 140 11.33 3.21 -8.25
C SER A 140 11.84 2.45 -7.02
N SER A 141 13.08 1.98 -7.08
CA SER A 141 13.78 1.37 -5.94
C SER A 141 15.28 1.59 -6.09
N PRO A 142 16.04 1.72 -4.97
CA PRO A 142 17.49 1.62 -5.03
C PRO A 142 17.95 0.29 -5.65
N LEU A 143 19.01 0.32 -6.45
CA LEU A 143 19.61 -0.87 -7.04
C LEU A 143 21.11 -0.94 -6.71
N PRO A 144 21.64 -2.11 -6.30
CA PRO A 144 20.89 -3.33 -5.98
C PRO A 144 20.15 -3.21 -4.63
N ILE A 145 18.96 -3.82 -4.50
CA ILE A 145 18.14 -3.71 -3.28
C ILE A 145 18.83 -4.23 -2.02
N ILE A 146 19.78 -5.18 -2.17
CA ILE A 146 20.54 -5.73 -1.05
C ILE A 146 21.28 -4.65 -0.27
N SER A 147 21.74 -3.59 -0.93
CA SER A 147 22.44 -2.48 -0.25
C SER A 147 21.51 -1.72 0.73
N THR A 148 20.22 -1.59 0.39
CA THR A 148 19.22 -1.02 1.31
C THR A 148 19.00 -1.93 2.52
N PHE A 149 18.92 -3.24 2.30
CA PHE A 149 18.77 -4.22 3.38
C PHE A 149 19.97 -4.19 4.34
N GLU A 150 21.19 -4.24 3.81
CA GLU A 150 22.41 -4.17 4.61
C GLU A 150 22.52 -2.86 5.40
N ALA A 151 22.11 -1.75 4.82
CA ALA A 151 22.08 -0.45 5.49
C ALA A 151 21.08 -0.45 6.68
N LEU A 152 19.88 -0.98 6.50
CA LEU A 152 18.86 -1.08 7.56
C LEU A 152 19.24 -2.12 8.62
N GLU A 153 19.90 -3.23 8.27
CA GLU A 153 20.39 -4.19 9.24
C GLU A 153 21.53 -3.63 10.10
N SER A 154 22.35 -2.74 9.53
CA SER A 154 23.42 -2.07 10.28
C SER A 154 22.93 -0.90 11.13
N ALA A 155 21.83 -0.25 10.74
CA ALA A 155 21.19 0.87 11.44
C ALA A 155 19.66 0.70 11.41
N PRO A 156 19.09 -0.13 12.32
CA PRO A 156 17.67 -0.44 12.32
C PRO A 156 16.76 0.77 12.56
N ALA A 157 15.53 0.67 12.06
CA ALA A 157 14.45 1.61 12.30
C ALA A 157 13.44 1.09 13.34
N SER A 158 12.49 1.93 13.72
CA SER A 158 11.39 1.52 14.62
C SER A 158 10.34 0.64 13.93
N VAL A 159 10.27 0.63 12.59
CA VAL A 159 9.34 -0.17 11.79
C VAL A 159 10.07 -1.27 11.03
N ASN A 160 9.36 -2.39 10.76
CA ASN A 160 9.84 -3.43 9.85
C ASN A 160 9.81 -2.92 8.40
N PHE A 161 10.72 -3.42 7.59
CA PHE A 161 10.89 -3.01 6.20
C PHE A 161 10.88 -4.20 5.24
N ALA A 162 10.01 -4.13 4.23
CA ALA A 162 9.98 -4.97 3.04
C ALA A 162 10.13 -4.09 1.79
N THR A 163 10.37 -4.67 0.60
CA THR A 163 10.46 -3.87 -0.63
C THR A 163 10.08 -4.65 -1.88
N PHE A 164 9.61 -3.89 -2.88
CA PHE A 164 9.54 -4.31 -4.28
C PHE A 164 10.79 -3.86 -5.04
N VAL A 165 11.05 -4.45 -6.21
CA VAL A 165 12.03 -3.92 -7.15
C VAL A 165 11.34 -3.07 -8.21
N GLY A 166 11.89 -1.90 -8.51
CA GLY A 166 11.31 -0.93 -9.44
C GLY A 166 11.65 -1.22 -10.90
N HIS A 167 10.62 -1.41 -11.76
CA HIS A 167 10.76 -1.51 -13.21
C HIS A 167 11.45 -0.28 -13.81
N GLY A 168 11.01 0.93 -13.41
CA GLY A 168 11.58 2.19 -13.90
C GLY A 168 13.06 2.33 -13.56
N SER A 169 13.47 1.92 -12.34
CA SER A 169 14.90 1.91 -11.94
C SER A 169 15.71 0.94 -12.78
N ILE A 170 15.19 -0.28 -13.04
CA ILE A 170 15.86 -1.26 -13.91
C ILE A 170 15.95 -0.75 -15.35
N ARG A 171 14.85 -0.19 -15.88
CA ARG A 171 14.82 0.36 -17.24
C ARG A 171 15.78 1.53 -17.38
N GLY A 172 15.79 2.46 -16.43
CA GLY A 172 16.72 3.59 -16.41
C GLY A 172 18.20 3.16 -16.41
N LEU A 173 18.52 2.09 -15.68
CA LEU A 173 19.87 1.53 -15.63
C LEU A 173 20.31 0.90 -16.97
N ILE A 174 19.41 0.24 -17.71
CA ILE A 174 19.76 -0.62 -18.85
C ILE A 174 19.44 0.03 -20.18
N VAL A 175 18.27 0.65 -20.33
CA VAL A 175 17.78 1.27 -21.56
C VAL A 175 18.03 2.78 -21.59
N GLY A 176 18.03 3.42 -20.40
CA GLY A 176 18.08 4.87 -20.24
C GLY A 176 16.69 5.52 -20.32
N GLU A 177 16.68 6.81 -20.65
CA GLU A 177 15.47 7.64 -20.68
C GLU A 177 14.89 7.83 -22.10
N ASP A 178 15.28 6.98 -23.04
CA ASP A 178 14.84 7.05 -24.43
C ASP A 178 13.46 6.39 -24.61
N ASP A 179 12.59 7.03 -25.42
CA ASP A 179 11.30 6.47 -25.87
C ASP A 179 11.53 5.43 -26.97
N ARG A 180 11.98 4.25 -26.58
CA ARG A 180 12.20 3.10 -27.48
C ARG A 180 11.96 1.78 -26.75
N ALA A 181 11.68 0.73 -27.48
CA ALA A 181 11.70 -0.61 -26.92
C ALA A 181 13.14 -1.06 -26.57
N PRO A 182 13.33 -1.90 -25.55
CA PRO A 182 14.61 -2.55 -25.30
C PRO A 182 14.96 -3.50 -26.45
N THR A 183 16.24 -3.66 -26.75
CA THR A 183 16.73 -4.77 -27.55
C THR A 183 16.57 -6.08 -26.76
N GLU A 184 16.62 -7.25 -27.44
CA GLU A 184 16.52 -8.54 -26.74
C GLU A 184 17.62 -8.73 -25.68
N ALA A 185 18.83 -8.21 -25.94
CA ALA A 185 19.93 -8.25 -24.97
C ALA A 185 19.66 -7.37 -23.74
N GLU A 186 19.08 -6.18 -23.94
CA GLU A 186 18.67 -5.29 -22.86
C GLU A 186 17.51 -5.90 -22.06
N LEU A 187 16.50 -6.48 -22.73
CA LEU A 187 15.38 -7.14 -22.06
C LEU A 187 15.86 -8.33 -21.22
N GLU A 188 16.80 -9.13 -21.69
CA GLU A 188 17.39 -10.21 -20.89
C GLU A 188 18.21 -9.66 -19.72
N ALA A 189 18.93 -8.54 -19.89
CA ALA A 189 19.61 -7.87 -18.79
C ALA A 189 18.61 -7.35 -17.72
N MET A 190 17.45 -6.83 -18.15
CA MET A 190 16.36 -6.43 -17.24
C MET A 190 15.79 -7.64 -16.48
N ARG A 191 15.51 -8.75 -17.17
CA ARG A 191 15.08 -10.01 -16.52
C ARG A 191 16.08 -10.48 -15.46
N ASN A 192 17.39 -10.36 -15.74
CA ASN A 192 18.43 -10.72 -14.77
C ASN A 192 18.46 -9.81 -13.56
N GLN A 193 18.20 -8.50 -13.68
CA GLN A 193 18.06 -7.60 -12.54
C GLN A 193 16.85 -7.97 -11.67
N VAL A 194 15.73 -8.34 -12.28
CA VAL A 194 14.55 -8.82 -11.52
C VAL A 194 14.89 -10.11 -10.76
N ARG A 195 15.57 -11.10 -11.39
CA ARG A 195 15.99 -12.34 -10.71
C ARG A 195 16.87 -12.02 -9.49
N LEU A 196 17.90 -11.18 -9.67
CA LEU A 196 18.80 -10.78 -8.59
C LEU A 196 18.05 -10.12 -7.42
N ALA A 197 17.05 -9.28 -7.72
CA ALA A 197 16.23 -8.65 -6.70
C ALA A 197 15.35 -9.66 -5.95
N MET A 198 14.68 -10.58 -6.67
CA MET A 198 13.87 -11.64 -6.05
C MET A 198 14.74 -12.58 -5.19
N GLU A 199 15.91 -12.97 -5.66
CA GLU A 199 16.88 -13.78 -4.90
C GLU A 199 17.42 -13.04 -3.67
N SER A 200 17.47 -11.72 -3.70
CA SER A 200 17.86 -10.87 -2.57
C SER A 200 16.76 -10.70 -1.54
N GLY A 201 15.51 -11.07 -1.87
CA GLY A 201 14.37 -11.01 -0.95
C GLY A 201 13.30 -9.96 -1.27
N ALA A 202 13.25 -9.42 -2.50
CA ALA A 202 12.13 -8.56 -2.93
C ALA A 202 10.82 -9.35 -2.94
N PHE A 203 9.69 -8.68 -2.64
CA PHE A 203 8.36 -9.27 -2.63
C PHE A 203 7.70 -9.30 -4.01
N GLY A 204 8.29 -8.63 -4.99
CA GLY A 204 7.77 -8.57 -6.35
C GLY A 204 8.33 -7.40 -7.14
N LEU A 205 7.64 -7.09 -8.23
CA LEU A 205 7.97 -6.00 -9.17
C LEU A 205 6.96 -4.86 -9.05
N SER A 206 7.44 -3.64 -8.94
CA SER A 206 6.61 -2.44 -9.08
C SER A 206 6.84 -1.76 -10.43
N SER A 207 5.82 -1.10 -10.97
CA SER A 207 5.97 -0.21 -12.12
C SER A 207 5.31 1.15 -11.87
N GLY A 208 5.83 2.19 -12.52
CA GLY A 208 5.23 3.52 -12.59
C GLY A 208 5.15 3.93 -14.04
N LEU A 209 4.09 3.47 -14.73
CA LEU A 209 3.97 3.59 -16.19
C LEU A 209 3.58 5.01 -16.64
N ILE A 210 3.32 5.92 -15.73
CA ILE A 210 3.14 7.34 -16.01
C ILE A 210 4.47 8.12 -15.99
N TYR A 211 5.48 7.61 -15.27
CA TYR A 211 6.76 8.27 -15.07
C TYR A 211 7.81 7.84 -16.10
N ALA A 212 8.61 8.76 -16.64
CA ALA A 212 9.80 8.39 -17.39
C ALA A 212 10.84 7.74 -16.45
N PRO A 213 11.56 6.68 -16.88
CA PRO A 213 11.47 6.05 -18.20
C PRO A 213 10.39 4.96 -18.32
N GLY A 214 9.66 4.60 -17.25
CA GLY A 214 8.63 3.56 -17.24
C GLY A 214 7.51 3.80 -18.25
N ARG A 215 7.15 5.07 -18.51
CA ARG A 215 6.10 5.46 -19.49
C ARG A 215 6.40 5.06 -20.92
N PHE A 216 7.67 4.88 -21.27
CA PHE A 216 8.11 4.48 -22.62
C PHE A 216 8.05 2.96 -22.82
N ALA A 217 7.80 2.20 -21.75
CA ALA A 217 7.66 0.76 -21.83
C ALA A 217 6.36 0.36 -22.53
N GLN A 218 6.47 -0.62 -23.43
CA GLN A 218 5.31 -1.32 -23.96
C GLN A 218 4.80 -2.33 -22.91
N THR A 219 3.49 -2.61 -22.90
CA THR A 219 2.88 -3.59 -21.98
C THR A 219 3.61 -4.95 -22.03
N GLY A 220 4.05 -5.39 -23.23
CA GLY A 220 4.79 -6.64 -23.41
C GLY A 220 6.14 -6.68 -22.68
N GLU A 221 6.85 -5.55 -22.54
CA GLU A 221 8.08 -5.46 -21.77
C GLU A 221 7.81 -5.78 -20.28
N VAL A 222 6.77 -5.17 -19.71
CA VAL A 222 6.41 -5.36 -18.31
C VAL A 222 5.92 -6.80 -18.06
N ILE A 223 5.16 -7.39 -19.00
CA ILE A 223 4.72 -8.79 -18.94
C ILE A 223 5.93 -9.73 -18.88
N GLU A 224 6.97 -9.50 -19.69
CA GLU A 224 8.17 -10.35 -19.67
C GLU A 224 8.93 -10.28 -18.35
N LEU A 225 8.93 -9.15 -17.66
CA LEU A 225 9.51 -9.03 -16.33
C LEU A 225 8.59 -9.64 -15.25
N ALA A 226 7.28 -9.48 -15.38
CA ALA A 226 6.29 -10.08 -14.50
C ALA A 226 6.38 -11.62 -14.52
N LYS A 227 6.61 -12.25 -15.67
CA LYS A 227 6.86 -13.70 -15.78
C LYS A 227 8.05 -14.17 -14.95
N VAL A 228 9.12 -13.36 -14.88
CA VAL A 228 10.27 -13.69 -14.03
C VAL A 228 9.87 -13.65 -12.55
N VAL A 229 9.08 -12.67 -12.13
CA VAL A 229 8.57 -12.58 -10.74
C VAL A 229 7.68 -13.77 -10.41
N ALA A 230 6.85 -14.22 -11.37
CA ALA A 230 5.99 -15.39 -11.21
C ALA A 230 6.79 -16.69 -10.94
N GLU A 231 8.02 -16.84 -11.44
CA GLU A 231 8.91 -17.97 -11.13
C GLU A 231 9.26 -18.05 -9.63
N TYR A 232 9.11 -16.94 -8.91
CA TYR A 232 9.38 -16.80 -7.48
C TYR A 232 8.11 -16.71 -6.64
N ASP A 233 6.91 -16.87 -7.21
CA ASP A 233 5.60 -16.66 -6.57
C ASP A 233 5.41 -15.23 -6.02
N GLY A 234 6.12 -14.23 -6.54
CA GLY A 234 6.01 -12.84 -6.17
C GLY A 234 4.77 -12.17 -6.78
N ILE A 235 4.58 -10.88 -6.47
CA ILE A 235 3.45 -10.09 -6.99
C ILE A 235 3.91 -8.95 -7.91
N TYR A 236 2.99 -8.44 -8.72
CA TYR A 236 3.16 -7.23 -9.52
C TYR A 236 2.28 -6.11 -8.97
N ILE A 237 2.83 -4.91 -8.81
CA ILE A 237 2.09 -3.72 -8.40
C ILE A 237 2.33 -2.57 -9.38
N SER A 238 1.33 -1.73 -9.61
CA SER A 238 1.41 -0.70 -10.66
C SER A 238 0.81 0.64 -10.28
N HIS A 239 1.65 1.69 -10.26
CA HIS A 239 1.19 3.02 -10.62
C HIS A 239 0.85 2.98 -12.11
N MET A 240 -0.41 3.08 -12.43
CA MET A 240 -0.93 2.88 -13.78
C MET A 240 -0.38 3.92 -14.76
N ARG A 241 -0.51 3.63 -16.05
CA ARG A 241 -0.05 4.50 -17.14
C ARG A 241 -0.78 5.84 -17.16
N GLU A 242 -2.07 5.83 -16.76
CA GLU A 242 -2.91 7.01 -16.74
C GLU A 242 -4.04 6.82 -15.72
N GLU A 243 -4.35 7.84 -14.96
CA GLU A 243 -5.34 7.80 -13.87
C GLU A 243 -6.52 8.77 -14.10
N GLY A 244 -6.52 9.50 -15.23
CA GLY A 244 -7.55 10.43 -15.67
C GLY A 244 -8.32 9.88 -16.88
N LEU A 245 -8.17 10.54 -18.05
CA LEU A 245 -8.99 10.28 -19.25
C LEU A 245 -8.95 8.84 -19.76
N ALA A 246 -7.84 8.11 -19.56
CA ALA A 246 -7.67 6.72 -19.96
C ALA A 246 -7.59 5.74 -18.76
N VAL A 247 -8.16 6.10 -17.60
CA VAL A 247 -8.09 5.29 -16.38
C VAL A 247 -8.63 3.87 -16.57
N LEU A 248 -9.72 3.68 -17.35
CA LEU A 248 -10.29 2.35 -17.63
C LEU A 248 -9.33 1.47 -18.43
N ASP A 249 -8.67 2.04 -19.45
CA ASP A 249 -7.68 1.33 -20.26
C ASP A 249 -6.45 0.97 -19.42
N SER A 250 -6.04 1.83 -18.50
CA SER A 250 -4.90 1.61 -17.61
C SER A 250 -5.17 0.54 -16.55
N VAL A 251 -6.40 0.48 -16.02
CA VAL A 251 -6.85 -0.64 -15.17
C VAL A 251 -6.81 -1.94 -15.96
N ALA A 252 -7.33 -1.95 -17.19
CA ALA A 252 -7.31 -3.12 -18.05
C ALA A 252 -5.87 -3.55 -18.41
N GLU A 253 -4.94 -2.60 -18.65
CA GLU A 253 -3.51 -2.87 -18.86
C GLU A 253 -2.89 -3.55 -17.64
N THR A 254 -3.12 -3.03 -16.43
CA THR A 254 -2.58 -3.58 -15.19
C THR A 254 -3.09 -5.02 -14.95
N ILE A 255 -4.39 -5.25 -15.14
CA ILE A 255 -4.99 -6.59 -15.04
C ILE A 255 -4.36 -7.54 -16.07
N ARG A 256 -4.20 -7.09 -17.33
CA ARG A 256 -3.58 -7.86 -18.39
C ARG A 256 -2.14 -8.26 -18.07
N ILE A 257 -1.35 -7.36 -17.47
CA ILE A 257 0.03 -7.67 -17.06
C ILE A 257 0.04 -8.81 -16.04
N GLY A 258 -0.86 -8.79 -15.05
CA GLY A 258 -1.00 -9.89 -14.10
C GLY A 258 -1.46 -11.19 -14.74
N GLU A 259 -2.49 -11.14 -15.60
CA GLU A 259 -3.08 -12.30 -16.27
C GLU A 259 -2.07 -12.98 -17.23
N GLU A 260 -1.38 -12.22 -18.09
CA GLU A 260 -0.38 -12.75 -19.03
C GLU A 260 0.98 -13.02 -18.35
N GLY A 261 1.30 -12.33 -17.25
CA GLY A 261 2.47 -12.57 -16.41
C GLY A 261 2.32 -13.81 -15.52
N GLY A 262 1.09 -14.22 -15.23
CA GLY A 262 0.78 -15.40 -14.42
C GLY A 262 1.03 -15.21 -12.92
N LEU A 263 0.79 -14.00 -12.39
CA LEU A 263 1.03 -13.66 -10.98
C LEU A 263 -0.06 -12.74 -10.41
N PRO A 264 -0.22 -12.69 -9.07
CA PRO A 264 -1.10 -11.74 -8.42
C PRO A 264 -0.72 -10.30 -8.80
N THR A 265 -1.72 -9.46 -9.08
CA THR A 265 -1.50 -8.06 -9.47
C THR A 265 -2.23 -7.07 -8.57
N GLN A 266 -1.70 -5.87 -8.41
CA GLN A 266 -2.26 -4.82 -7.57
C GLN A 266 -2.25 -3.49 -8.30
N ILE A 267 -3.40 -2.83 -8.30
CA ILE A 267 -3.56 -1.45 -8.73
C ILE A 267 -3.21 -0.58 -7.54
N THR A 268 -2.08 0.14 -7.60
CA THR A 268 -1.61 0.94 -6.45
C THR A 268 -2.31 2.30 -6.38
N HIS A 269 -2.46 2.82 -5.14
CA HIS A 269 -3.05 4.13 -4.82
C HIS A 269 -4.20 4.50 -5.77
N HIS A 270 -5.13 3.55 -6.01
CA HIS A 270 -6.17 3.70 -7.02
C HIS A 270 -6.99 4.96 -6.79
N LYS A 271 -7.08 5.76 -7.82
CA LYS A 271 -7.83 7.01 -7.86
C LYS A 271 -8.34 7.30 -9.26
N VAL A 272 -9.28 8.23 -9.36
CA VAL A 272 -9.74 8.83 -10.61
C VAL A 272 -9.38 10.31 -10.57
N VAL A 273 -8.57 10.74 -11.51
CA VAL A 273 -8.03 12.11 -11.58
C VAL A 273 -8.73 12.93 -12.65
N GLY A 274 -9.01 14.20 -12.32
CA GLY A 274 -9.61 15.15 -13.26
C GLY A 274 -11.13 15.09 -13.32
N ALA A 275 -11.75 16.26 -13.22
CA ALA A 275 -13.21 16.41 -13.20
C ALA A 275 -13.97 15.72 -14.35
N PRO A 276 -13.44 15.62 -15.59
CA PRO A 276 -14.13 14.90 -16.67
C PRO A 276 -14.35 13.42 -16.39
N MET A 277 -13.56 12.81 -15.49
CA MET A 277 -13.59 11.37 -15.19
C MET A 277 -14.17 11.04 -13.81
N TRP A 278 -14.50 12.02 -12.98
CA TRP A 278 -15.12 11.78 -11.67
C TRP A 278 -16.36 10.89 -11.77
N GLY A 279 -16.50 9.94 -10.84
CA GLY A 279 -17.51 8.89 -10.86
C GLY A 279 -17.09 7.64 -11.65
N SER A 280 -15.93 7.64 -12.32
CA SER A 280 -15.45 6.48 -13.08
C SER A 280 -14.94 5.33 -12.21
N SER A 281 -14.80 5.53 -10.89
CA SER A 281 -14.49 4.43 -9.95
C SER A 281 -15.45 3.25 -10.08
N VAL A 282 -16.73 3.50 -10.36
CA VAL A 282 -17.72 2.45 -10.64
C VAL A 282 -17.29 1.58 -11.84
N GLY A 283 -16.74 2.20 -12.88
CA GLY A 283 -16.25 1.50 -14.07
C GLY A 283 -14.96 0.74 -13.82
N THR A 284 -14.01 1.32 -13.09
CA THR A 284 -12.72 0.69 -12.78
C THR A 284 -12.90 -0.51 -11.84
N LEU A 285 -13.71 -0.38 -10.80
CA LEU A 285 -14.03 -1.47 -9.88
C LEU A 285 -14.75 -2.62 -10.56
N ARG A 286 -15.67 -2.32 -11.51
CA ARG A 286 -16.31 -3.36 -12.33
C ARG A 286 -15.28 -4.16 -13.15
N LEU A 287 -14.25 -3.53 -13.72
CA LEU A 287 -13.17 -4.25 -14.44
C LEU A 287 -12.40 -5.17 -13.49
N VAL A 288 -12.16 -4.73 -12.26
CA VAL A 288 -11.54 -5.57 -11.20
C VAL A 288 -12.42 -6.77 -10.88
N ASP A 289 -13.71 -6.57 -10.63
CA ASP A 289 -14.66 -7.66 -10.35
C ASP A 289 -14.74 -8.67 -11.50
N GLU A 290 -14.80 -8.18 -12.74
CA GLU A 290 -14.81 -9.02 -13.94
C GLU A 290 -13.51 -9.84 -14.08
N ALA A 291 -12.36 -9.29 -13.68
CA ALA A 291 -11.08 -10.01 -13.66
C ALA A 291 -11.07 -11.10 -12.58
N ILE A 292 -11.51 -10.77 -11.37
CA ILE A 292 -11.64 -11.73 -10.26
C ILE A 292 -12.58 -12.87 -10.65
N ALA A 293 -13.72 -12.56 -11.27
CA ALA A 293 -14.68 -13.58 -11.75
C ALA A 293 -14.07 -14.51 -12.82
N ARG A 294 -13.02 -14.08 -13.54
CA ARG A 294 -12.26 -14.92 -14.48
C ARG A 294 -11.12 -15.70 -13.81
N GLY A 295 -10.89 -15.50 -12.51
CA GLY A 295 -9.83 -16.17 -11.74
C GLY A 295 -8.50 -15.41 -11.71
N VAL A 296 -8.47 -14.13 -12.10
CA VAL A 296 -7.29 -13.28 -11.95
C VAL A 296 -7.24 -12.75 -10.53
N ASP A 297 -6.11 -12.88 -9.85
CA ASP A 297 -5.92 -12.35 -8.49
C ASP A 297 -5.54 -10.88 -8.56
N VAL A 298 -6.55 -10.01 -8.44
CA VAL A 298 -6.41 -8.55 -8.45
C VAL A 298 -6.73 -7.97 -7.09
N SER A 299 -5.90 -7.03 -6.63
CA SER A 299 -6.14 -6.20 -5.46
C SER A 299 -5.91 -4.72 -5.78
N ILE A 300 -6.25 -3.88 -4.83
CA ILE A 300 -6.17 -2.42 -4.92
C ILE A 300 -5.55 -1.92 -3.61
N ASP A 301 -4.76 -0.85 -3.65
CA ASP A 301 -4.51 -0.04 -2.48
C ASP A 301 -4.94 1.41 -2.71
N GLN A 302 -5.16 2.16 -1.63
CA GLN A 302 -5.67 3.51 -1.65
C GLN A 302 -5.25 4.31 -0.42
N TYR A 303 -5.03 5.61 -0.59
CA TYR A 303 -4.96 6.60 0.49
C TYR A 303 -6.25 7.44 0.55
N PRO A 304 -6.67 7.94 1.74
CA PRO A 304 -7.99 8.54 1.96
C PRO A 304 -8.00 10.06 1.75
N TYR A 305 -7.58 10.54 0.58
CA TYR A 305 -7.50 11.99 0.29
C TYR A 305 -7.93 12.32 -1.13
N THR A 306 -8.43 13.55 -1.31
CA THR A 306 -8.91 14.09 -2.60
C THR A 306 -7.82 14.80 -3.42
N ALA A 307 -6.56 14.63 -3.04
CA ALA A 307 -5.43 15.14 -3.77
C ALA A 307 -4.34 14.09 -3.93
N SER A 308 -3.50 14.23 -4.93
CA SER A 308 -2.30 13.42 -5.14
C SER A 308 -1.04 14.26 -4.93
N SER A 309 0.13 13.61 -4.80
CA SER A 309 1.40 14.33 -4.72
C SER A 309 2.48 13.65 -5.54
N THR A 310 3.12 14.40 -6.41
CA THR A 310 4.23 13.94 -7.25
C THR A 310 5.03 15.12 -7.82
N SER A 311 5.93 14.84 -8.77
CA SER A 311 6.73 15.84 -9.50
C SER A 311 5.87 16.71 -10.42
N LEU A 312 6.26 17.99 -10.61
CA LEU A 312 5.61 18.90 -11.56
C LEU A 312 5.67 18.39 -13.01
N THR A 313 6.64 17.55 -13.35
CA THR A 313 6.77 16.94 -14.69
C THR A 313 5.61 16.03 -15.05
N ILE A 314 4.74 15.68 -14.11
CA ILE A 314 3.51 14.92 -14.38
C ILE A 314 2.57 15.65 -15.34
N LEU A 315 2.58 16.98 -15.34
CA LEU A 315 1.81 17.81 -16.25
C LEU A 315 2.44 17.96 -17.65
N PHE A 316 3.65 17.39 -17.85
CA PHE A 316 4.36 17.44 -19.11
C PHE A 316 3.99 16.26 -20.02
N PRO A 317 3.76 16.50 -21.32
CA PRO A 317 3.43 15.40 -22.23
C PRO A 317 4.63 14.46 -22.42
N GLY A 318 4.35 13.17 -22.62
CA GLY A 318 5.39 12.13 -22.71
C GLY A 318 6.48 12.41 -23.72
N TRP A 319 6.12 12.92 -24.92
CA TRP A 319 7.08 13.24 -25.96
C TRP A 319 8.16 14.26 -25.52
N SER A 320 7.83 15.12 -24.54
CA SER A 320 8.77 16.13 -24.06
C SER A 320 9.84 15.56 -23.13
N LEU A 321 9.60 14.40 -22.53
CA LEU A 321 10.48 13.75 -21.55
C LEU A 321 11.42 12.72 -22.17
N ASP A 322 11.24 12.38 -23.47
CA ASP A 322 12.11 11.49 -24.22
C ASP A 322 13.55 12.02 -24.29
N GLY A 323 14.53 11.18 -23.94
CA GLY A 323 15.96 11.55 -23.85
C GLY A 323 16.32 12.32 -22.60
N GLY A 324 15.42 12.38 -21.61
CA GLY A 324 15.67 12.93 -20.29
C GLY A 324 15.78 14.45 -20.19
N ARG A 325 16.36 14.90 -19.07
CA ARG A 325 16.40 16.33 -18.71
C ARG A 325 17.09 17.22 -19.76
N GLU A 326 18.22 16.80 -20.32
CA GLU A 326 18.95 17.62 -21.29
C GLU A 326 18.13 17.84 -22.57
N ALA A 327 17.48 16.79 -23.05
CA ALA A 327 16.60 16.85 -24.20
C ALA A 327 15.35 17.71 -23.93
N LEU A 328 14.75 17.62 -22.75
CA LEU A 328 13.65 18.48 -22.34
C LEU A 328 14.06 19.96 -22.37
N LEU A 329 15.21 20.31 -21.80
CA LEU A 329 15.71 21.69 -21.80
C LEU A 329 16.00 22.21 -23.22
N ALA A 330 16.50 21.33 -24.10
CA ALA A 330 16.70 21.69 -25.52
C ALA A 330 15.37 21.97 -26.22
N ARG A 331 14.32 21.17 -25.94
CA ARG A 331 12.94 21.39 -26.46
C ARG A 331 12.36 22.70 -25.95
N MET A 332 12.60 23.04 -24.67
CA MET A 332 12.16 24.31 -24.10
C MET A 332 12.89 25.52 -24.69
N ALA A 333 14.11 25.37 -25.20
CA ALA A 333 14.87 26.40 -25.87
C ALA A 333 14.47 26.61 -27.35
N ASP A 334 13.88 25.58 -28.00
CA ASP A 334 13.35 25.67 -29.36
C ASP A 334 11.97 26.34 -29.37
N ALA A 335 11.77 27.38 -30.15
CA ALA A 335 10.57 28.20 -30.10
C ALA A 335 9.29 27.43 -30.49
N GLU A 336 9.35 26.52 -31.48
CA GLU A 336 8.19 25.76 -31.95
C GLU A 336 7.83 24.68 -30.95
N GLN A 337 8.81 23.90 -30.48
CA GLN A 337 8.61 22.84 -29.49
C GLN A 337 8.15 23.42 -28.14
N ARG A 338 8.72 24.56 -27.72
CA ARG A 338 8.26 25.27 -26.51
C ARG A 338 6.79 25.67 -26.59
N GLN A 339 6.34 26.20 -27.73
CA GLN A 339 4.94 26.59 -27.88
C GLN A 339 4.01 25.37 -27.87
N ARG A 340 4.40 24.26 -28.50
CA ARG A 340 3.67 22.99 -28.43
C ARG A 340 3.63 22.48 -26.99
N LEU A 341 4.76 22.42 -26.32
CA LEU A 341 4.86 21.97 -24.92
C LEU A 341 3.94 22.79 -24.01
N LYS A 342 3.96 24.12 -24.16
CA LYS A 342 3.09 25.01 -23.40
C LYS A 342 1.60 24.70 -23.62
N ALA A 343 1.19 24.46 -24.87
CA ALA A 343 -0.21 24.13 -25.19
C ALA A 343 -0.62 22.79 -24.56
N ASP A 344 0.26 21.78 -24.59
CA ASP A 344 -0.01 20.47 -24.00
C ASP A 344 -0.07 20.56 -22.45
N ILE A 345 0.78 21.38 -21.81
CA ILE A 345 0.71 21.64 -20.35
C ILE A 345 -0.59 22.35 -19.99
N VAL A 346 -1.00 23.37 -20.76
CA VAL A 346 -2.30 24.05 -20.57
C VAL A 346 -3.44 23.03 -20.60
N TYR A 347 -3.45 22.14 -21.59
CA TYR A 347 -4.45 21.07 -21.69
C TYR A 347 -4.45 20.17 -20.46
N ASN A 348 -3.27 19.75 -19.97
CA ASN A 348 -3.17 18.90 -18.77
C ASN A 348 -3.59 19.63 -17.49
N ILE A 349 -3.41 20.95 -17.41
CA ILE A 349 -3.97 21.76 -16.31
C ILE A 349 -5.50 21.74 -16.37
N GLU A 350 -6.09 21.85 -17.57
CA GLU A 350 -7.54 21.96 -17.77
C GLU A 350 -8.29 20.64 -17.50
N VAL A 351 -7.73 19.50 -17.92
CA VAL A 351 -8.49 18.24 -17.99
C VAL A 351 -7.95 17.10 -17.11
N ASP A 352 -6.75 17.23 -16.58
CA ASP A 352 -6.07 16.20 -15.80
C ASP A 352 -5.72 16.73 -14.39
N ARG A 353 -4.55 16.45 -13.89
CA ARG A 353 -4.07 16.73 -12.53
C ARG A 353 -4.08 18.22 -12.13
N GLY A 354 -4.13 19.12 -13.09
CA GLY A 354 -4.28 20.55 -12.80
C GLY A 354 -5.64 20.94 -12.24
N GLY A 355 -6.64 20.06 -12.29
CA GLY A 355 -7.97 20.30 -11.71
C GLY A 355 -8.68 21.53 -12.30
N ASN A 356 -8.33 21.94 -13.50
CA ASN A 356 -8.84 23.12 -14.23
C ASN A 356 -8.61 24.47 -13.53
N ASP A 357 -7.73 24.54 -12.53
CA ASP A 357 -7.37 25.83 -11.88
C ASP A 357 -5.89 25.75 -11.41
N PRO A 358 -5.04 26.72 -11.76
CA PRO A 358 -3.68 26.80 -11.23
C PRO A 358 -3.60 26.84 -9.70
N ALA A 359 -4.68 27.22 -9.00
CA ALA A 359 -4.75 27.16 -7.54
C ALA A 359 -4.81 25.70 -7.00
N ASN A 360 -5.17 24.72 -7.82
CA ASN A 360 -5.21 23.32 -7.44
C ASN A 360 -3.84 22.63 -7.44
N VAL A 361 -2.78 23.32 -7.86
CA VAL A 361 -1.40 22.83 -7.89
C VAL A 361 -0.58 23.58 -6.85
N GLY A 362 -0.37 22.94 -5.68
CA GLY A 362 0.39 23.49 -4.56
C GLY A 362 1.82 22.94 -4.53
N ILE A 363 2.82 23.78 -4.36
CA ILE A 363 4.23 23.37 -4.29
C ILE A 363 4.52 22.72 -2.94
N ALA A 364 4.84 21.44 -2.94
CA ALA A 364 5.21 20.70 -1.73
C ALA A 364 6.68 20.95 -1.36
N GLN A 365 7.56 20.91 -2.35
CA GLN A 365 8.99 21.19 -2.18
C GLN A 365 9.59 21.69 -3.49
N CYS A 366 10.33 22.77 -3.40
CA CYS A 366 11.12 23.28 -4.50
C CYS A 366 12.58 23.45 -4.06
N PRO A 367 13.50 22.51 -4.36
CA PRO A 367 14.86 22.51 -3.82
C PRO A 367 15.70 23.72 -4.19
N HIS A 368 15.39 24.40 -5.30
CA HIS A 368 16.09 25.57 -5.77
C HIS A 368 15.47 26.90 -5.31
N ASP A 369 14.27 26.86 -4.74
CA ASP A 369 13.58 28.03 -4.16
C ASP A 369 12.57 27.58 -3.09
N ASN A 370 13.01 27.43 -1.85
CA ASN A 370 12.15 26.99 -0.74
C ASN A 370 11.12 28.06 -0.30
N THR A 371 11.26 29.32 -0.78
CA THR A 371 10.33 30.40 -0.41
C THR A 371 8.94 30.23 -1.00
N ILE A 372 8.78 29.38 -2.01
CA ILE A 372 7.48 29.07 -2.64
C ILE A 372 6.86 27.77 -2.12
N ASN A 373 7.51 27.06 -1.18
CA ASN A 373 6.93 25.87 -0.58
C ASN A 373 5.60 26.22 0.13
N GLY A 374 4.56 25.43 -0.11
CA GLY A 374 3.21 25.68 0.38
C GLY A 374 2.37 26.65 -0.44
N MET A 375 2.97 27.38 -1.39
CA MET A 375 2.22 28.26 -2.30
C MET A 375 1.66 27.47 -3.48
N ASN A 376 0.48 27.83 -3.95
CA ASN A 376 -0.04 27.31 -5.23
C ASN A 376 0.40 28.19 -6.42
N LEU A 377 0.24 27.65 -7.65
CA LEU A 377 0.70 28.36 -8.85
C LEU A 377 0.01 29.74 -9.01
N SER A 378 -1.25 29.88 -8.60
CA SER A 378 -1.97 31.17 -8.65
C SER A 378 -1.36 32.22 -7.70
N GLU A 379 -0.92 31.81 -6.52
CA GLU A 379 -0.26 32.69 -5.55
C GLU A 379 1.12 33.10 -6.03
N ILE A 380 1.91 32.18 -6.58
CA ILE A 380 3.24 32.47 -7.14
C ILE A 380 3.12 33.45 -8.31
N LEU A 381 2.14 33.26 -9.22
CA LEU A 381 1.90 34.19 -10.32
C LEU A 381 1.55 35.58 -9.83
N ARG A 382 0.71 35.72 -8.79
CA ARG A 382 0.39 37.02 -8.19
C ARG A 382 1.61 37.66 -7.53
N LEU A 383 2.43 36.88 -6.82
CA LEU A 383 3.67 37.35 -6.20
C LEU A 383 4.66 37.88 -7.25
N GLN A 384 4.69 37.29 -8.43
CA GLN A 384 5.50 37.72 -9.58
C GLN A 384 4.83 38.83 -10.42
N GLU A 385 3.71 39.40 -9.96
CA GLU A 385 2.91 40.39 -10.68
C GLU A 385 2.46 39.94 -12.09
N ARG A 386 2.29 38.60 -12.27
CA ARG A 386 1.78 37.97 -13.50
C ARG A 386 0.29 37.74 -13.39
N GLY A 387 -0.45 37.87 -14.49
CA GLY A 387 -1.87 37.49 -14.54
C GLY A 387 -2.09 36.00 -14.28
N VAL A 388 -3.12 35.66 -13.53
CA VAL A 388 -3.48 34.24 -13.30
C VAL A 388 -4.23 33.74 -14.54
N SER A 389 -3.61 32.82 -15.27
CA SER A 389 -4.21 32.08 -16.39
C SER A 389 -3.50 30.76 -16.57
N HIS A 390 -4.11 29.80 -17.30
CA HIS A 390 -3.49 28.51 -17.61
C HIS A 390 -2.18 28.68 -18.41
N GLU A 391 -2.13 29.64 -19.34
CA GLU A 391 -0.94 29.91 -20.14
C GLU A 391 0.22 30.44 -19.30
N ASN A 392 -0.05 31.30 -18.31
CA ASN A 392 1.00 31.80 -17.41
C ASN A 392 1.40 30.73 -16.39
N ALA A 393 0.48 29.87 -15.96
CA ALA A 393 0.80 28.72 -15.12
C ALA A 393 1.68 27.71 -15.86
N ALA A 394 1.39 27.40 -17.13
CA ALA A 394 2.23 26.55 -17.97
C ALA A 394 3.64 27.11 -18.16
N GLU A 395 3.76 28.42 -18.34
CA GLU A 395 5.04 29.11 -18.42
C GLU A 395 5.83 29.00 -17.11
N LEU A 396 5.17 29.25 -15.96
CA LEU A 396 5.75 29.09 -14.64
C LEU A 396 6.22 27.65 -14.39
N LEU A 397 5.41 26.64 -14.76
CA LEU A 397 5.78 25.24 -14.65
C LEU A 397 7.04 24.91 -15.44
N MET A 398 7.16 25.40 -16.68
CA MET A 398 8.38 25.22 -17.47
C MET A 398 9.59 25.90 -16.82
N GLU A 399 9.42 27.10 -16.24
CA GLU A 399 10.49 27.81 -15.51
C GLU A 399 10.96 27.01 -14.28
N LEU A 400 10.03 26.52 -13.45
CA LEU A 400 10.33 25.73 -12.25
C LEU A 400 11.03 24.40 -12.59
N VAL A 401 10.53 23.68 -13.61
CA VAL A 401 11.14 22.42 -14.07
C VAL A 401 12.53 22.67 -14.67
N ALA A 402 12.70 23.75 -15.42
CA ALA A 402 14.01 24.11 -15.98
C ALA A 402 15.03 24.44 -14.88
N ALA A 403 14.61 25.09 -13.80
CA ALA A 403 15.49 25.47 -12.70
C ALA A 403 15.95 24.29 -11.83
N GLY A 404 15.14 23.22 -11.70
CA GLY A 404 15.54 22.08 -10.88
C GLY A 404 14.41 21.09 -10.59
N ASN A 405 13.22 21.36 -11.11
CA ASN A 405 11.98 20.67 -10.80
C ASN A 405 11.56 20.84 -9.33
N CYS A 406 10.28 20.65 -9.06
CA CYS A 406 9.67 20.68 -7.73
C CYS A 406 8.68 19.52 -7.62
N SER A 407 8.36 19.11 -6.39
CA SER A 407 7.20 18.27 -6.11
C SER A 407 5.99 19.14 -5.74
N ALA A 408 4.79 18.64 -6.00
CA ALA A 408 3.56 19.37 -5.77
C ALA A 408 2.43 18.45 -5.30
N VAL A 409 1.41 19.05 -4.70
CA VAL A 409 0.11 18.47 -4.38
C VAL A 409 -0.88 18.92 -5.43
N PHE A 410 -1.68 17.98 -5.95
CA PHE A 410 -2.64 18.18 -7.03
C PHE A 410 -4.06 17.87 -6.56
N HIS A 411 -4.90 18.88 -6.42
CA HIS A 411 -6.30 18.77 -5.98
C HIS A 411 -7.22 18.47 -7.17
N ALA A 412 -7.34 17.19 -7.54
CA ALA A 412 -8.05 16.77 -8.74
C ALA A 412 -8.81 15.43 -8.58
N ILE A 413 -9.09 14.98 -7.35
CA ILE A 413 -9.76 13.72 -7.04
C ILE A 413 -11.11 14.01 -6.38
N ASP A 414 -12.14 13.24 -6.73
CA ASP A 414 -13.47 13.34 -6.17
C ASP A 414 -13.64 12.47 -4.91
N GLU A 415 -14.33 13.01 -3.91
CA GLU A 415 -14.55 12.35 -2.63
C GLU A 415 -15.42 11.08 -2.75
N GLU A 416 -16.41 11.06 -3.65
CA GLU A 416 -17.24 9.86 -3.83
C GLU A 416 -16.47 8.72 -4.49
N ASP A 417 -15.52 9.02 -5.39
CA ASP A 417 -14.60 8.01 -5.93
C ASP A 417 -13.70 7.45 -4.83
N VAL A 418 -13.19 8.29 -3.91
CA VAL A 418 -12.42 7.84 -2.73
C VAL A 418 -13.25 6.86 -1.90
N ARG A 419 -14.50 7.20 -1.57
CA ARG A 419 -15.41 6.35 -0.78
C ARG A 419 -15.76 5.05 -1.47
N ASN A 420 -16.03 5.08 -2.77
CA ASN A 420 -16.37 3.91 -3.56
C ASN A 420 -15.22 2.91 -3.59
N ILE A 421 -14.00 3.39 -3.83
CA ILE A 421 -12.79 2.55 -3.84
C ILE A 421 -12.53 1.97 -2.45
N MET A 422 -12.66 2.79 -1.38
CA MET A 422 -12.45 2.37 0.00
C MET A 422 -13.38 1.23 0.43
N ARG A 423 -14.64 1.26 -0.01
CA ARG A 423 -15.65 0.22 0.32
C ARG A 423 -15.39 -1.11 -0.38
N HIS A 424 -14.66 -1.11 -1.50
CA HIS A 424 -14.45 -2.32 -2.28
C HIS A 424 -13.66 -3.37 -1.48
N GLU A 425 -14.11 -4.63 -1.51
CA GLU A 425 -13.54 -5.72 -0.69
C GLU A 425 -12.04 -5.98 -0.92
N ARG A 426 -11.56 -5.75 -2.15
CA ARG A 426 -10.16 -5.95 -2.55
C ARG A 426 -9.28 -4.72 -2.32
N THR A 427 -9.82 -3.65 -1.78
CA THR A 427 -9.04 -2.44 -1.48
C THR A 427 -8.41 -2.54 -0.11
N MET A 428 -7.10 -2.40 -0.07
CA MET A 428 -6.29 -2.19 1.13
C MET A 428 -6.06 -0.68 1.35
N ILE A 429 -5.73 -0.30 2.57
CA ILE A 429 -5.32 1.07 2.90
C ILE A 429 -3.80 1.13 2.90
N ALA A 430 -3.27 2.13 2.21
CA ALA A 430 -1.84 2.41 2.17
C ALA A 430 -1.60 3.93 2.20
N SER A 431 -0.43 4.35 2.64
CA SER A 431 -0.17 5.79 2.78
C SER A 431 0.19 6.46 1.46
N ASP A 432 0.87 5.77 0.56
CA ASP A 432 1.58 6.39 -0.58
C ASP A 432 2.45 7.56 -0.08
N GLY A 433 2.84 7.49 1.18
CA GLY A 433 3.55 8.52 1.93
C GLY A 433 5.02 8.17 2.18
N GLY A 434 5.77 9.16 2.65
CA GLY A 434 7.16 8.98 3.08
C GLY A 434 7.31 9.01 4.61
N ILE A 435 8.48 8.61 5.08
CA ILE A 435 8.92 8.87 6.45
C ILE A 435 9.52 10.28 6.48
N GLU A 436 8.91 11.15 7.27
CA GLU A 436 9.31 12.55 7.37
C GLU A 436 9.24 13.04 8.82
N GLY A 437 10.11 14.00 9.14
CA GLY A 437 10.01 14.83 10.34
C GLY A 437 9.74 16.30 9.97
N PRO A 438 9.56 17.18 10.96
CA PRO A 438 9.35 18.60 10.73
C PRO A 438 10.46 19.22 9.87
N SER A 439 10.08 19.92 8.81
CA SER A 439 11.00 20.50 7.83
C SER A 439 10.38 21.72 7.13
N GLU A 440 11.11 22.36 6.22
CA GLU A 440 10.60 23.45 5.38
C GLU A 440 9.75 22.95 4.18
N ARG A 441 9.61 21.63 4.01
CA ARG A 441 8.70 21.04 3.03
C ARG A 441 7.25 21.25 3.50
N VAL A 442 6.32 21.30 2.57
CA VAL A 442 4.88 21.24 2.83
C VAL A 442 4.33 20.00 2.14
N PRO A 443 4.62 18.80 2.70
CA PRO A 443 4.27 17.54 2.08
C PRO A 443 2.76 17.30 2.11
N HIS A 444 2.31 16.32 1.34
CA HIS A 444 0.94 15.86 1.41
C HIS A 444 0.60 15.30 2.81
N PRO A 445 -0.57 15.62 3.41
CA PRO A 445 -0.95 15.17 4.75
C PRO A 445 -1.01 13.63 4.90
N ARG A 446 -1.06 12.87 3.80
CA ARG A 446 -1.04 11.40 3.84
C ARG A 446 0.19 10.81 4.55
N ASN A 447 1.30 11.54 4.60
CA ASN A 447 2.49 11.11 5.34
C ASN A 447 2.23 10.97 6.85
N TYR A 448 1.29 11.75 7.39
CA TYR A 448 1.06 11.86 8.83
C TYR A 448 -0.30 11.33 9.28
N GLY A 449 -1.27 11.14 8.36
CA GLY A 449 -2.66 10.95 8.76
C GLY A 449 -3.41 9.80 8.12
N THR A 450 -2.89 9.09 7.13
CA THR A 450 -3.63 8.10 6.32
C THR A 450 -4.44 7.10 7.15
N PHE A 451 -3.78 6.36 8.04
CA PHE A 451 -4.41 5.29 8.81
C PHE A 451 -5.37 5.85 9.86
N SER A 452 -4.95 6.90 10.56
CA SER A 452 -5.79 7.58 11.56
C SER A 452 -7.00 8.25 10.93
N ARG A 453 -6.89 8.79 9.71
CA ARG A 453 -8.01 9.37 8.97
C ARG A 453 -9.06 8.32 8.60
N VAL A 454 -8.62 7.14 8.17
CA VAL A 454 -9.58 6.05 7.88
C VAL A 454 -10.29 5.60 9.14
N LEU A 455 -9.59 5.46 10.27
CA LEU A 455 -10.21 5.05 11.54
C LEU A 455 -11.14 6.13 12.10
N GLY A 456 -10.64 7.37 12.22
CA GLY A 456 -11.38 8.47 12.86
C GLY A 456 -12.45 9.03 11.95
N HIS A 457 -12.07 9.58 10.79
CA HIS A 457 -12.98 10.29 9.90
C HIS A 457 -13.92 9.33 9.15
N TYR A 458 -13.39 8.35 8.40
CA TYR A 458 -14.24 7.53 7.52
C TYR A 458 -14.99 6.42 8.27
N ALA A 459 -14.36 5.73 9.22
CA ALA A 459 -15.02 4.61 9.88
C ALA A 459 -15.84 5.07 11.08
N ARG A 460 -15.25 5.82 12.05
CA ARG A 460 -15.97 6.25 13.26
C ARG A 460 -16.99 7.34 12.97
N ASP A 461 -16.58 8.46 12.35
CA ASP A 461 -17.41 9.67 12.26
C ASP A 461 -18.45 9.57 11.13
N GLU A 462 -18.09 9.03 9.97
CA GLU A 462 -18.97 8.96 8.80
C GLU A 462 -19.57 7.58 8.55
N GLY A 463 -19.03 6.52 9.13
CA GLY A 463 -19.55 5.17 8.96
C GLY A 463 -19.45 4.64 7.53
N VAL A 464 -18.43 5.07 6.76
CA VAL A 464 -18.19 4.61 5.38
C VAL A 464 -17.94 3.11 5.33
N LEU A 465 -17.25 2.58 6.35
CA LEU A 465 -17.03 1.16 6.59
C LEU A 465 -16.96 0.86 8.10
N PRO A 466 -17.23 -0.39 8.54
CA PRO A 466 -17.07 -0.78 9.94
C PRO A 466 -15.61 -0.68 10.40
N LEU A 467 -15.36 -0.35 11.67
CA LEU A 467 -13.99 -0.26 12.23
C LEU A 467 -13.20 -1.56 12.06
N HIS A 468 -13.81 -2.73 12.28
CA HIS A 468 -13.11 -4.02 12.10
C HIS A 468 -12.69 -4.25 10.64
N THR A 469 -13.54 -3.84 9.68
CA THR A 469 -13.19 -3.88 8.26
C THR A 469 -12.05 -2.91 7.92
N ALA A 470 -12.06 -1.70 8.50
CA ALA A 470 -10.96 -0.75 8.34
C ALA A 470 -9.64 -1.34 8.84
N ILE A 471 -9.65 -1.93 10.03
CA ILE A 471 -8.47 -2.57 10.63
C ILE A 471 -7.98 -3.74 9.76
N HIS A 472 -8.90 -4.60 9.26
CA HIS A 472 -8.56 -5.68 8.33
C HIS A 472 -7.82 -5.17 7.08
N LYS A 473 -8.35 -4.11 6.46
CA LYS A 473 -7.77 -3.46 5.26
C LYS A 473 -6.41 -2.82 5.50
N MET A 474 -6.03 -2.59 6.75
CA MET A 474 -4.74 -2.00 7.15
C MET A 474 -3.77 -3.03 7.72
N SER A 475 -4.20 -4.23 8.05
CA SER A 475 -3.38 -5.21 8.77
C SER A 475 -3.29 -6.55 8.07
N LEU A 476 -4.28 -7.45 8.23
CA LEU A 476 -4.20 -8.80 7.69
C LEU A 476 -4.27 -8.82 6.16
N GLN A 477 -5.15 -8.05 5.56
CA GLN A 477 -5.32 -8.04 4.11
C GLN A 477 -4.02 -7.65 3.37
N PRO A 478 -3.30 -6.56 3.72
CA PRO A 478 -1.99 -6.27 3.11
C PRO A 478 -0.90 -7.26 3.49
N ALA A 479 -0.91 -7.83 4.72
CA ALA A 479 0.04 -8.87 5.11
C ALA A 479 -0.12 -10.14 4.27
N GLU A 480 -1.35 -10.63 4.10
CA GLU A 480 -1.66 -11.78 3.24
C GLU A 480 -1.31 -11.51 1.78
N ARG A 481 -1.53 -10.28 1.30
CA ARG A 481 -1.22 -9.90 -0.08
C ARG A 481 0.23 -10.12 -0.45
N ILE A 482 1.15 -9.87 0.47
CA ILE A 482 2.58 -10.08 0.25
C ILE A 482 3.13 -11.34 0.94
N GLY A 483 2.27 -12.18 1.50
CA GLY A 483 2.65 -13.47 2.08
C GLY A 483 3.31 -13.40 3.47
N LEU A 484 3.11 -12.32 4.24
CA LEU A 484 3.57 -12.23 5.63
C LEU A 484 2.68 -13.10 6.55
N SER A 485 3.00 -14.38 6.67
CA SER A 485 2.17 -15.36 7.37
C SER A 485 2.15 -15.22 8.90
N ASP A 486 3.13 -14.51 9.47
CA ASP A 486 3.33 -14.37 10.92
C ASP A 486 2.98 -12.97 11.47
N ARG A 487 2.29 -12.12 10.70
CA ARG A 487 1.97 -10.72 11.04
C ARG A 487 0.55 -10.35 10.60
N GLY A 488 0.11 -9.13 10.94
CA GLY A 488 -1.16 -8.55 10.47
C GLY A 488 -2.39 -9.05 11.22
N ARG A 489 -2.26 -9.94 12.22
CA ARG A 489 -3.37 -10.45 13.03
C ARG A 489 -2.97 -10.66 14.49
N LEU A 490 -3.96 -10.66 15.39
CA LEU A 490 -3.78 -11.07 16.78
C LEU A 490 -4.10 -12.57 16.90
N ALA A 491 -3.06 -13.39 16.94
CA ALA A 491 -3.19 -14.84 17.11
C ALA A 491 -2.00 -15.41 17.88
N VAL A 492 -2.19 -16.54 18.57
CA VAL A 492 -1.11 -17.22 19.27
C VAL A 492 -0.06 -17.72 18.27
N GLY A 493 1.21 -17.46 18.56
CA GLY A 493 2.34 -17.84 17.72
C GLY A 493 2.79 -16.76 16.73
N VAL A 494 2.00 -15.73 16.46
CA VAL A 494 2.41 -14.64 15.56
C VAL A 494 3.30 -13.63 16.27
N VAL A 495 4.01 -12.82 15.49
CA VAL A 495 4.85 -11.74 16.00
C VAL A 495 3.99 -10.68 16.69
N ALA A 496 4.47 -10.19 17.83
CA ALA A 496 3.80 -9.14 18.60
C ALA A 496 4.06 -7.75 17.98
N ASP A 497 3.55 -7.53 16.78
CA ASP A 497 3.37 -6.22 16.16
C ASP A 497 1.95 -5.77 16.51
N ILE A 498 1.82 -4.83 17.46
CA ILE A 498 0.53 -4.47 18.08
C ILE A 498 0.41 -2.97 18.19
N ALA A 499 -0.77 -2.42 17.85
CA ALA A 499 -1.13 -1.05 18.16
C ALA A 499 -2.29 -1.01 19.17
N VAL A 500 -2.15 -0.17 20.20
CA VAL A 500 -3.18 0.09 21.21
C VAL A 500 -3.67 1.51 21.03
N LEU A 501 -4.94 1.64 20.64
CA LEU A 501 -5.52 2.88 20.14
C LEU A 501 -6.75 3.28 20.98
N ASP A 502 -6.91 4.57 21.25
CA ASP A 502 -8.16 5.16 21.72
C ASP A 502 -9.04 5.46 20.50
N MET A 503 -10.07 4.62 20.27
CA MET A 503 -10.95 4.77 19.11
C MET A 503 -11.88 6.00 19.21
N ASP A 504 -12.08 6.58 20.38
CA ASP A 504 -12.83 7.82 20.54
C ASP A 504 -11.99 9.06 20.18
N ALA A 505 -10.65 8.96 20.35
CA ALA A 505 -9.71 10.05 20.12
C ALA A 505 -8.93 9.94 18.81
N VAL A 506 -8.87 8.75 18.18
CA VAL A 506 -8.04 8.56 16.96
C VAL A 506 -8.51 9.48 15.83
N ILE A 507 -7.58 10.31 15.35
CA ILE A 507 -7.82 11.26 14.24
C ILE A 507 -6.49 11.73 13.63
N ASP A 508 -6.53 12.07 12.33
CA ASP A 508 -5.48 12.84 11.69
C ASP A 508 -5.59 14.34 12.06
N ARG A 509 -4.45 14.97 12.24
CA ARG A 509 -4.35 16.42 12.48
C ARG A 509 -3.70 17.14 11.31
N SER A 510 -3.02 16.41 10.47
CA SER A 510 -2.34 16.92 9.29
C SER A 510 -3.31 17.49 8.28
N THR A 511 -3.05 18.70 7.78
CA THR A 511 -3.80 19.34 6.70
C THR A 511 -2.87 19.66 5.52
N PHE A 512 -3.43 20.10 4.40
CA PHE A 512 -2.63 20.51 3.24
C PHE A 512 -1.84 21.81 3.50
N GLU A 513 -2.33 22.66 4.42
CA GLU A 513 -1.70 23.93 4.81
C GLU A 513 -0.70 23.75 5.95
N ASP A 514 -0.95 22.81 6.86
CA ASP A 514 -0.11 22.49 8.02
C ASP A 514 0.08 20.97 8.14
N PRO A 515 0.92 20.36 7.29
CA PRO A 515 1.04 18.92 7.21
C PRO A 515 1.87 18.28 8.33
N HIS A 516 2.73 19.02 9.01
CA HIS A 516 3.62 18.47 10.05
C HIS A 516 2.92 18.31 11.41
N GLN A 517 1.70 17.77 11.39
CA GLN A 517 0.90 17.46 12.58
C GLN A 517 0.77 15.95 12.73
N TYR A 518 1.26 15.42 13.85
CA TYR A 518 1.12 14.00 14.14
C TYR A 518 -0.33 13.63 14.44
N SER A 519 -0.71 12.40 14.09
CA SER A 519 -2.00 11.82 14.47
C SER A 519 -2.11 11.65 15.98
N GLU A 520 -3.34 11.71 16.48
CA GLU A 520 -3.70 11.48 17.89
C GLU A 520 -4.40 10.11 18.05
N GLY A 521 -4.45 9.60 19.28
CA GLY A 521 -5.17 8.39 19.67
C GLY A 521 -4.30 7.13 19.80
N ALA A 522 -3.04 7.12 19.35
CA ALA A 522 -2.15 6.00 19.62
C ALA A 522 -1.56 6.10 21.04
N HIS A 523 -1.84 5.08 21.88
CA HIS A 523 -1.35 4.97 23.26
C HIS A 523 -0.06 4.15 23.34
N HIS A 524 -0.06 2.95 22.72
CA HIS A 524 1.12 2.09 22.70
C HIS A 524 1.26 1.47 21.32
N VAL A 525 2.49 1.32 20.86
CA VAL A 525 2.81 0.57 19.64
C VAL A 525 4.01 -0.33 19.95
N PHE A 526 3.86 -1.60 19.63
CA PHE A 526 4.89 -2.61 19.79
C PHE A 526 5.28 -3.13 18.40
N VAL A 527 6.57 -3.19 18.17
CA VAL A 527 7.16 -3.79 16.96
C VAL A 527 8.07 -4.93 17.42
N ASN A 528 7.86 -6.12 16.89
CA ASN A 528 8.58 -7.33 17.30
C ASN A 528 8.59 -7.54 18.83
N GLY A 529 7.49 -7.20 19.52
CA GLY A 529 7.33 -7.34 20.97
C GLY A 529 7.96 -6.24 21.81
N GLU A 530 8.68 -5.28 21.24
CA GLU A 530 9.30 -4.16 21.92
C GLU A 530 8.49 -2.87 21.73
N ALA A 531 8.28 -2.11 22.79
CA ALA A 531 7.53 -0.86 22.73
C ALA A 531 8.32 0.23 22.02
N VAL A 532 7.81 0.75 20.91
CA VAL A 532 8.32 1.92 20.18
C VAL A 532 7.56 3.20 20.54
N LEU A 533 6.28 3.06 20.93
CA LEU A 533 5.47 4.11 21.55
C LEU A 533 4.90 3.58 22.86
N LEU A 534 5.01 4.32 23.96
CA LEU A 534 4.49 3.93 25.28
C LEU A 534 3.86 5.15 25.94
N ASN A 535 2.58 5.04 26.34
CA ASN A 535 1.80 6.15 26.91
C ASN A 535 1.81 7.42 26.03
N GLY A 536 1.77 7.24 24.70
CA GLY A 536 1.79 8.35 23.74
C GLY A 536 3.18 8.97 23.47
N GLU A 537 4.25 8.46 24.12
CA GLU A 537 5.61 8.98 23.95
C GLU A 537 6.50 7.96 23.22
N MET A 538 7.32 8.45 22.27
CA MET A 538 8.31 7.63 21.58
C MET A 538 9.38 7.15 22.58
N THR A 539 9.69 5.85 22.53
CA THR A 539 10.70 5.26 23.44
C THR A 539 12.14 5.41 22.90
N GLY A 540 12.28 5.62 21.60
CA GLY A 540 13.57 5.60 20.91
C GLY A 540 14.07 4.19 20.59
N ALA A 541 13.30 3.14 20.88
CA ALA A 541 13.61 1.78 20.47
C ALA A 541 13.47 1.59 18.95
N ARG A 542 14.35 0.76 18.38
CA ARG A 542 14.39 0.48 16.94
C ARG A 542 14.45 -1.02 16.68
N PRO A 543 13.40 -1.75 17.07
CA PRO A 543 13.37 -3.21 16.93
C PRO A 543 12.97 -3.68 15.54
N GLY A 544 12.74 -2.78 14.59
CA GLY A 544 12.37 -3.11 13.22
C GLY A 544 13.42 -3.96 12.54
N ILE A 545 12.98 -4.89 11.71
CA ILE A 545 13.82 -5.81 10.96
C ILE A 545 13.54 -5.71 9.46
N VAL A 546 14.53 -6.13 8.66
CA VAL A 546 14.33 -6.35 7.22
C VAL A 546 13.56 -7.65 7.03
N LEU A 547 12.44 -7.58 6.31
CA LEU A 547 11.64 -8.73 5.92
C LEU A 547 12.03 -9.11 4.49
N ARG A 548 12.45 -10.36 4.29
CA ARG A 548 12.80 -10.89 2.98
C ARG A 548 11.76 -11.90 2.53
N TYR A 549 11.29 -11.79 1.31
CA TYR A 549 10.35 -12.74 0.73
C TYR A 549 10.85 -14.18 0.80
N THR A 550 12.15 -14.39 0.64
CA THR A 550 12.80 -15.71 0.74
C THR A 550 12.58 -16.42 2.08
N ASP A 551 12.39 -15.66 3.18
CA ASP A 551 12.17 -16.21 4.52
C ASP A 551 10.73 -16.74 4.66
N TYR A 552 9.77 -16.15 3.97
CA TYR A 552 8.36 -16.54 3.97
C TYR A 552 8.08 -17.66 2.96
N ARG A 553 8.71 -17.64 1.79
CA ARG A 553 8.59 -18.68 0.77
C ARG A 553 8.97 -20.07 1.29
N GLN A 554 10.00 -20.16 2.13
CA GLN A 554 10.43 -21.43 2.72
C GLN A 554 9.43 -21.99 3.72
N GLN A 555 8.64 -21.16 4.38
CA GLN A 555 7.62 -21.59 5.35
C GLN A 555 6.38 -22.20 4.70
N THR A 556 6.03 -21.80 3.49
CA THR A 556 4.88 -22.34 2.73
C THR A 556 5.07 -23.79 2.28
N PHE A 557 6.30 -24.29 2.27
CA PHE A 557 6.63 -25.69 1.91
C PHE A 557 6.97 -26.57 3.12
N ALA A 558 7.01 -26.03 4.34
CA ALA A 558 7.10 -26.85 5.54
C ALA A 558 5.70 -27.42 5.80
N GLU A 559 5.54 -28.75 5.65
CA GLU A 559 4.33 -29.45 6.10
C GLU A 559 4.02 -29.04 7.54
N PRO A 560 2.76 -28.77 7.89
CA PRO A 560 2.40 -28.46 9.27
C PRO A 560 2.91 -29.62 10.16
N PRO A 561 3.41 -29.35 11.37
CA PRO A 561 3.89 -30.39 12.26
C PRO A 561 2.78 -31.41 12.46
N VAL A 562 3.06 -32.66 12.12
CA VAL A 562 2.15 -33.78 12.35
C VAL A 562 1.93 -33.86 13.87
N ILE A 563 0.76 -33.40 14.32
CA ILE A 563 0.35 -33.57 15.71
C ILE A 563 0.20 -35.07 15.89
N ALA A 564 1.11 -35.69 16.61
CA ALA A 564 1.02 -37.12 16.94
C ALA A 564 -0.26 -37.36 17.74
N GLU A 565 -1.16 -38.19 17.21
CA GLU A 565 -2.33 -38.64 17.95
C GLU A 565 -1.91 -39.24 19.29
N PRO A 566 -2.54 -38.87 20.41
CA PRO A 566 -2.25 -39.50 21.68
C PRO A 566 -2.53 -41.00 21.61
N PRO A 567 -1.73 -41.86 22.25
CA PRO A 567 -1.90 -43.30 22.20
C PRO A 567 -3.27 -43.65 22.81
N LEU A 568 -4.10 -44.33 22.02
CA LEU A 568 -5.34 -44.95 22.49
C LEU A 568 -5.03 -45.89 23.64
N ASN A 569 -5.37 -45.53 24.87
CA ASN A 569 -5.37 -46.43 26.01
C ASN A 569 -6.38 -47.54 25.77
N ARG A 570 -5.87 -48.77 25.66
CA ARG A 570 -6.68 -50.00 25.74
C ARG A 570 -6.91 -50.38 27.19
#